data_22c91f0c2e96abc607c3ce094df928da
#
_entry.id   22c91f0c2e96abc607c3ce094df928da
#
_cell.length_a   1.000
_cell.length_b   1.000
_cell.length_c   1.000
_cell.angle_alpha   90.00
_cell.angle_beta   90.00
_cell.angle_gamma   90.00
#
_symmetry.space_group_name_H-M   'P 1'
#
loop_
_entity.id
_entity.type
_entity.pdbx_description
1 polymer ?
#
loop_
_entity_poly.entity_id
_entity_poly.type
_entity_poly.pdbx_seq_one_letter_code
_entity_poly.pdbx_strand_id
1 'polypeptide(L)' 'MKDTLYTIALKNADRYEALARRAETSSDEELAEFFRRMRDESRENAERAKRLLSQRVAD' A
#
# COMPACT_ATOMS: atom_id res chain seq x y z
N MET A 1 12.20 -16.72 4.35
CA MET A 1 11.64 -16.50 3.02
C MET A 1 11.76 -15.02 2.65
N LYS A 2 12.16 -14.74 1.44
CA LYS A 2 12.36 -13.35 0.99
C LYS A 2 11.02 -12.73 0.62
N ASP A 3 10.86 -11.47 0.99
CA ASP A 3 9.70 -10.71 0.55
C ASP A 3 9.86 -10.39 -0.94
N THR A 4 8.79 -10.54 -1.69
CA THR A 4 8.76 -10.09 -3.08
C THR A 4 8.50 -8.59 -3.11
N LEU A 5 8.75 -7.98 -4.25
CA LEU A 5 8.45 -6.56 -4.42
C LEU A 5 6.95 -6.30 -4.22
N TYR A 6 6.11 -7.25 -4.64
CA TYR A 6 4.68 -7.17 -4.41
C TYR A 6 4.36 -7.14 -2.91
N THR A 7 4.97 -8.04 -2.14
CA THR A 7 4.74 -8.10 -0.69
C THR A 7 5.17 -6.81 0.00
N ILE A 8 6.31 -6.26 -0.42
CA ILE A 8 6.81 -5.01 0.15
C ILE A 8 5.82 -3.88 -0.12
N ALA A 9 5.29 -3.81 -1.33
CA ALA A 9 4.32 -2.78 -1.68
C ALA A 9 3.03 -2.92 -0.86
N LEU A 10 2.59 -4.16 -0.62
CA LEU A 10 1.42 -4.38 0.24
C LEU A 10 1.67 -3.95 1.67
N LYS A 11 2.87 -4.20 2.19
CA LYS A 11 3.21 -3.76 3.55
C LYS A 11 3.16 -2.24 3.67
N ASN A 12 3.53 -1.53 2.62
CA ASN A 12 3.43 -0.08 2.61
C ASN A 12 1.98 0.37 2.72
N ALA A 13 1.07 -0.30 2.00
CA ALA A 13 -0.35 0.01 2.09
C ALA A 13 -0.87 -0.22 3.51
N ASP A 14 -0.44 -1.30 4.16
CA ASP A 14 -0.85 -1.59 5.53
C ASP A 14 -0.38 -0.51 6.49
N ARG A 15 0.82 0.01 6.27
CA ARG A 15 1.35 1.10 7.10
C ARG A 15 0.51 2.36 6.95
N TYR A 16 0.12 2.69 5.73
CA TYR A 16 -0.73 3.86 5.50
C TYR A 16 -2.10 3.68 6.11
N GLU A 17 -2.63 2.44 6.07
CA GLU A 17 -3.89 2.15 6.73
C GLU A 17 -3.80 2.41 8.24
N ALA A 18 -2.73 1.96 8.88
CA ALA A 18 -2.53 2.18 10.30
C ALA A 18 -2.40 3.66 10.62
N LEU A 19 -1.67 4.40 9.78
CA LEU A 19 -1.51 5.85 9.98
C LEU A 19 -2.84 6.57 9.83
N ALA A 20 -3.67 6.15 8.87
CA ALA A 20 -4.98 6.75 8.68
C ALA A 20 -5.85 6.56 9.93
N ARG A 21 -5.80 5.36 10.53
CA ARG A 21 -6.57 5.09 11.74
C ARG A 21 -6.09 5.93 12.91
N ARG A 22 -4.79 6.13 13.03
CA ARG A 22 -4.25 6.98 14.08
C ARG A 22 -4.67 8.43 13.90
N ALA A 23 -4.70 8.90 12.65
CA ALA A 23 -5.16 10.25 12.36
C ALA A 23 -6.63 10.41 12.73
N GLU A 24 -7.46 9.40 12.44
CA GLU A 24 -8.86 9.43 12.83
C GLU A 24 -9.01 9.51 14.34
N THR A 25 -8.22 8.73 15.07
CA THR A 25 -8.24 8.75 16.51
C THR A 25 -7.90 10.14 17.07
N SER A 26 -7.02 10.85 16.37
CA SER A 26 -6.65 12.21 16.73
C SER A 26 -7.62 13.27 16.20
N SER A 27 -8.69 12.84 15.56
CA SER A 27 -9.70 13.72 14.96
C SER A 27 -9.11 14.60 13.86
N ASP A 28 -8.09 14.12 13.19
CA ASP A 28 -7.49 14.84 12.07
C ASP A 28 -7.97 14.23 10.76
N GLU A 29 -9.14 14.68 10.32
CA GLU A 29 -9.79 14.10 9.14
C GLU A 29 -9.00 14.36 7.86
N GLU A 30 -8.40 15.53 7.74
CA GLU A 30 -7.63 15.86 6.56
C GLU A 30 -6.42 14.93 6.41
N LEU A 31 -5.74 14.70 7.52
CA LEU A 31 -4.58 13.79 7.52
C LEU A 31 -5.02 12.35 7.28
N ALA A 32 -6.16 11.95 7.86
CA ALA A 32 -6.69 10.61 7.64
C ALA A 32 -7.00 10.37 6.16
N GLU A 33 -7.61 11.36 5.50
CA GLU A 33 -7.89 11.24 4.07
C GLU A 33 -6.62 11.14 3.25
N PHE A 34 -5.61 11.92 3.61
CA PHE A 34 -4.33 11.85 2.91
C PHE A 34 -3.74 10.44 3.00
N PHE A 35 -3.72 9.86 4.19
CA PHE A 35 -3.16 8.52 4.35
C PHE A 35 -3.99 7.45 3.66
N ARG A 36 -5.33 7.61 3.62
CA ARG A 36 -6.17 6.66 2.88
C ARG A 36 -5.85 6.69 1.39
N ARG A 37 -5.62 7.89 0.85
CA ARG A 37 -5.24 8.05 -0.56
C ARG A 37 -3.89 7.39 -0.83
N MET A 38 -2.93 7.59 0.06
CA MET A 38 -1.61 6.96 -0.08
C MET A 38 -1.72 5.44 0.00
N ARG A 39 -2.59 4.94 0.88
CA ARG A 39 -2.85 3.51 0.97
C ARG A 39 -3.39 2.96 -0.34
N ASP A 40 -4.36 3.65 -0.92
CA ASP A 40 -4.99 3.19 -2.16
C ASP A 40 -4.00 3.20 -3.32
N GLU A 41 -3.16 4.23 -3.40
CA GLU A 41 -2.11 4.28 -4.42
C GLU A 41 -1.11 3.14 -4.25
N SER A 42 -0.76 2.83 -3.00
CA SER A 42 0.15 1.72 -2.74
C SER A 42 -0.44 0.38 -3.15
N ARG A 43 -1.74 0.20 -2.94
CA ARG A 43 -2.43 -1.02 -3.38
C ARG A 43 -2.43 -1.15 -4.89
N GLU A 44 -2.69 -0.04 -5.59
CA GLU A 44 -2.66 -0.05 -7.05
C GLU A 44 -1.26 -0.36 -7.56
N ASN A 45 -0.25 0.24 -6.92
CA ASN A 45 1.14 -0.02 -7.30
C ASN A 45 1.52 -1.47 -7.05
N ALA A 46 1.02 -2.07 -5.96
CA ALA A 46 1.27 -3.47 -5.67
C ALA A 46 0.68 -4.37 -6.75
N GLU A 47 -0.54 -4.07 -7.20
CA GLU A 47 -1.17 -4.84 -8.27
C GLU A 47 -0.41 -4.72 -9.57
N ARG A 48 0.07 -3.51 -9.87
CA ARG A 48 0.89 -3.29 -11.06
C ARG A 48 2.19 -4.08 -10.99
N ALA A 49 2.84 -4.05 -9.82
CA ALA A 49 4.07 -4.81 -9.62
C ALA A 49 3.83 -6.31 -9.79
N LYS A 50 2.71 -6.79 -9.26
CA LYS A 50 2.35 -8.21 -9.41
C LYS A 50 2.23 -8.60 -10.87
N ARG A 51 1.56 -7.77 -11.67
CA ARG A 51 1.40 -8.07 -13.10
C ARG A 51 2.74 -8.08 -13.82
N LEU A 52 3.59 -7.09 -13.52
CA LEU A 52 4.91 -7.04 -14.16
C LEU A 52 5.77 -8.23 -13.77
N LEU A 53 5.75 -8.62 -12.51
CA LEU A 53 6.50 -9.78 -12.05
C LEU A 53 5.99 -11.06 -12.69
N SER A 54 4.68 -11.20 -12.85
CA SER A 54 4.08 -12.36 -13.50
C SER A 54 4.51 -12.45 -14.95
N GLN A 55 4.57 -11.33 -15.66
CA GLN A 55 5.02 -11.32 -17.06
C GLN A 55 6.46 -11.80 -17.17
N ARG A 56 7.33 -11.39 -16.25
CA ARG A 56 8.73 -11.78 -16.29
C ARG A 56 8.92 -13.26 -15.97
N VAL A 57 8.15 -13.76 -15.04
CA VAL A 57 8.25 -15.18 -14.67
C VAL A 57 7.74 -16.07 -15.81
N ALA A 58 6.74 -15.60 -16.55
CA ALA A 58 6.19 -16.36 -17.66
C ALA A 58 7.18 -16.54 -18.80
N ASP A 59 8.18 -15.70 -18.88
CA ASP A 59 9.23 -15.84 -19.90
C ASP A 59 10.20 -16.94 -19.53
#